data_3959ce0132a3e95340cb96177ae63b1b
#
_entry.id   3959ce0132a3e95340cb96177ae63b1b
#
_cell.length_a   1.000
_cell.length_b   1.000
_cell.length_c   1.000
_cell.angle_alpha   90.00
_cell.angle_beta   90.00
_cell.angle_gamma   90.00
#
_symmetry.space_group_name_H-M   'P 1'
#
loop_
_entity.id
_entity.type
_entity.pdbx_description
1 polymer ?
#
loop_
_entity_poly.entity_id
_entity_poly.type
_entity_poly.pdbx_seq_one_letter_code
_entity_poly.pdbx_strand_id
1 'polypeptide(L)'
;MVIILTDSLLSRFNKLNVPLYLHPGLPLKSVQQAYFTGFSAEVNSRLSMFAWGWHHEAGIHLLRLMLSGAFDKYPHLQVISGHWGEMLPFWLQRLD
;
A
#
# COMPACT_ATOMS: atom_id res chain seq x y z
N MET A 1 -9.16 -2.82 -0.64
CA MET A 1 -9.50 -1.80 -1.65
C MET A 1 -8.36 -1.69 -2.64
N VAL A 2 -8.63 -1.95 -3.90
CA VAL A 2 -7.63 -1.67 -4.95
C VAL A 2 -7.71 -0.18 -5.22
N ILE A 3 -6.79 0.60 -4.68
CA ILE A 3 -6.69 2.01 -5.04
C ILE A 3 -6.03 2.06 -6.42
N ILE A 4 -6.85 2.21 -7.44
CA ILE A 4 -6.37 2.70 -8.72
C ILE A 4 -6.18 4.20 -8.52
N LEU A 5 -4.98 4.59 -8.13
CA LEU A 5 -4.61 6.00 -8.13
C LEU A 5 -4.69 6.45 -9.58
N THR A 6 -5.68 7.25 -9.88
CA THR A 6 -5.86 7.76 -11.23
C THR A 6 -4.68 8.64 -11.63
N ASP A 7 -4.30 8.56 -12.88
CA ASP A 7 -3.23 9.37 -13.46
C ASP A 7 -3.40 10.87 -13.16
N SER A 8 -4.64 11.36 -13.15
CA SER A 8 -4.97 12.74 -12.82
C SER A 8 -4.62 13.12 -11.38
N LEU A 9 -4.80 12.21 -10.43
CA LEU A 9 -4.46 12.44 -9.02
C LEU A 9 -2.94 12.53 -8.85
N LEU A 10 -2.19 11.58 -9.39
CA LEU A 10 -0.73 11.56 -9.34
C LEU A 10 -0.13 12.81 -9.99
N SER A 11 -0.68 13.23 -11.14
CA SER A 11 -0.30 14.47 -11.81
C SER A 11 -0.48 15.69 -10.91
N ARG A 12 -1.55 15.76 -10.13
CA ARG A 12 -1.79 16.88 -9.21
C ARG A 12 -0.78 16.90 -8.07
N PHE A 13 -0.51 15.78 -7.43
CA PHE A 13 0.51 15.69 -6.39
C PHE A 13 1.88 16.12 -6.93
N ASN A 14 2.22 15.66 -8.12
CA ASN A 14 3.47 16.05 -8.78
C ASN A 14 3.54 17.58 -9.04
N LYS A 15 2.47 18.16 -9.59
CA LYS A 15 2.42 19.60 -9.91
C LYS A 15 2.47 20.49 -8.66
N LEU A 16 1.79 20.07 -7.61
CA LEU A 16 1.73 20.83 -6.35
C LEU A 16 2.96 20.60 -5.48
N ASN A 17 3.81 19.65 -5.82
CA ASN A 17 4.97 19.24 -5.03
C ASN A 17 4.59 18.92 -3.57
N VAL A 18 3.46 18.23 -3.40
CA VAL A 18 2.93 17.83 -2.11
C VAL A 18 3.01 16.31 -2.01
N PRO A 19 3.53 15.74 -0.92
CA PRO A 19 3.64 14.30 -0.78
C PRO A 19 2.27 13.63 -0.64
N LEU A 20 2.15 12.45 -1.24
CA LEU A 20 1.03 11.53 -1.04
C LEU A 20 1.36 10.62 0.14
N TYR A 21 0.58 10.69 1.20
CA TYR A 21 0.70 9.77 2.33
C TYR A 21 -0.15 8.52 2.07
N LEU A 22 0.51 7.37 1.97
CA LEU A 22 -0.16 6.09 1.78
C LEU A 22 -0.44 5.45 3.14
N HIS A 23 -1.68 5.62 3.61
CA HIS A 23 -2.13 5.04 4.87
C HIS A 23 -2.68 3.63 4.63
N PRO A 24 -2.34 2.65 5.48
CA PRO A 24 -2.91 1.32 5.39
C PRO A 24 -4.42 1.32 5.64
N GLY A 25 -5.11 0.39 5.01
CA GLY A 25 -6.52 0.14 5.17
C GLY A 25 -6.83 -1.35 5.11
N LEU A 26 -8.08 -1.69 5.38
CA LEU A 26 -8.50 -3.09 5.34
C LEU A 26 -8.31 -3.69 3.94
N PRO A 27 -7.79 -4.92 3.86
CA PRO A 27 -7.77 -5.67 2.61
C PRO A 27 -9.18 -5.92 2.09
N LEU A 28 -9.28 -6.27 0.81
CA LEU A 28 -10.54 -6.73 0.23
C LEU A 28 -11.12 -7.90 1.03
N LYS A 29 -12.43 -7.98 1.11
CA LYS A 29 -13.12 -9.08 1.82
C LYS A 29 -12.68 -10.46 1.31
N SER A 30 -12.46 -10.60 0.00
CA SER A 30 -11.96 -11.84 -0.60
C SER A 30 -10.57 -12.23 -0.07
N VAL A 31 -9.69 -11.25 0.13
CA VAL A 31 -8.36 -11.46 0.72
C VAL A 31 -8.48 -11.83 2.20
N GLN A 32 -9.34 -11.11 2.94
CA GLN A 32 -9.58 -11.42 4.35
C GLN A 32 -10.08 -12.85 4.53
N GLN A 33 -11.02 -13.27 3.71
CA GLN A 33 -11.57 -14.64 3.74
C GLN A 33 -10.52 -15.70 3.39
N ALA A 34 -9.65 -15.42 2.44
CA ALA A 34 -8.64 -16.36 1.99
C ALA A 34 -7.49 -16.55 2.99
N TYR A 35 -7.04 -15.46 3.64
CA TYR A 35 -5.81 -15.49 4.43
C TYR A 35 -5.99 -15.24 5.93
N PHE A 36 -7.05 -14.53 6.34
CA PHE A 36 -7.18 -14.02 7.70
C PHE A 36 -8.39 -14.58 8.44
N THR A 37 -8.71 -15.84 8.17
CA THR A 37 -9.80 -16.59 8.83
C THR A 37 -9.28 -17.91 9.41
N GLY A 38 -10.15 -18.63 10.08
CA GLY A 38 -9.80 -19.93 10.68
C GLY A 38 -9.46 -19.86 12.17
N PHE A 39 -9.55 -18.67 12.78
CA PHE A 39 -9.33 -18.42 14.19
C PHE A 39 -10.61 -17.88 14.84
N SER A 40 -10.52 -17.41 16.07
CA SER A 40 -11.65 -16.69 16.68
C SER A 40 -11.96 -15.40 15.90
N ALA A 41 -13.18 -14.91 16.03
CA ALA A 41 -13.59 -13.66 15.37
C ALA A 41 -12.68 -12.49 15.73
N GLU A 42 -12.25 -12.39 16.97
CA GLU A 42 -11.32 -11.37 17.43
C GLU A 42 -9.95 -11.50 16.75
N VAL A 43 -9.39 -12.69 16.69
CA VAL A 43 -8.09 -12.94 16.05
C VAL A 43 -8.17 -12.67 14.56
N ASN A 44 -9.21 -13.13 13.88
CA ASN A 44 -9.42 -12.86 12.46
C ASN A 44 -9.46 -11.34 12.18
N SER A 45 -10.19 -10.60 13.00
CA SER A 45 -10.30 -9.15 12.88
C SER A 45 -8.96 -8.46 13.07
N ARG A 46 -8.24 -8.77 14.12
CA ARG A 46 -6.93 -8.17 14.39
C ARG A 46 -5.88 -8.52 13.34
N LEU A 47 -5.89 -9.77 12.87
CA LEU A 47 -4.95 -10.25 11.85
C LEU A 47 -5.18 -9.55 10.51
N SER A 48 -6.43 -9.32 10.13
CA SER A 48 -6.78 -8.60 8.89
C SER A 48 -6.51 -7.10 8.96
N MET A 49 -6.41 -6.54 10.15
CA MET A 49 -6.16 -5.12 10.38
C MET A 49 -4.70 -4.86 10.79
N PHE A 50 -4.53 -4.28 11.96
CA PHE A 50 -3.27 -3.72 12.43
C PHE A 50 -2.19 -4.75 12.77
N ALA A 51 -2.54 -6.03 12.98
CA ALA A 51 -1.53 -7.06 13.24
C ALA A 51 -0.74 -7.42 11.98
N TRP A 52 -1.40 -7.47 10.82
CA TRP A 52 -0.71 -7.82 9.58
C TRP A 52 -1.39 -7.27 8.31
N GLY A 53 -2.69 -7.52 8.13
CA GLY A 53 -3.38 -7.32 6.86
C GLY A 53 -3.27 -5.89 6.30
N TRP A 54 -3.34 -4.88 7.12
CA TRP A 54 -3.17 -3.49 6.72
C TRP A 54 -1.79 -3.25 6.12
N HIS A 55 -0.77 -3.76 6.77
CA HIS A 55 0.62 -3.55 6.40
C HIS A 55 0.91 -4.22 5.05
N HIS A 56 0.47 -5.44 4.91
CA HIS A 56 0.60 -6.20 3.66
C HIS A 56 -0.13 -5.51 2.50
N GLU A 57 -1.35 -5.01 2.74
CA GLU A 57 -2.14 -4.28 1.76
C GLU A 57 -1.44 -2.99 1.30
N ALA A 58 -0.96 -2.19 2.24
CA ALA A 58 -0.24 -0.95 1.91
C ALA A 58 1.07 -1.23 1.17
N GLY A 59 1.79 -2.28 1.55
CA GLY A 59 3.00 -2.72 0.85
C GLY A 59 2.74 -3.09 -0.60
N ILE A 60 1.66 -3.83 -0.86
CA ILE A 60 1.25 -4.18 -2.24
C ILE A 60 0.91 -2.91 -3.03
N HIS A 61 0.18 -1.97 -2.46
CA HIS A 61 -0.17 -0.73 -3.15
C HIS A 61 1.07 0.08 -3.52
N LEU A 62 2.03 0.19 -2.60
CA LEU A 62 3.27 0.91 -2.88
C LEU A 62 4.11 0.21 -3.96
N LEU A 63 4.22 -1.11 -3.91
CA LEU A 63 4.89 -1.90 -4.96
C LEU A 63 4.25 -1.69 -6.32
N ARG A 64 2.93 -1.76 -6.38
CA ARG A 64 2.20 -1.53 -7.64
C ARG A 64 2.44 -0.12 -8.18
N LEU A 65 2.49 0.87 -7.30
CA LEU A 65 2.79 2.25 -7.69
C LEU A 65 4.21 2.37 -8.26
N MET A 66 5.20 1.76 -7.61
CA MET A 66 6.58 1.74 -8.10
C MET A 66 6.69 1.06 -9.46
N LEU A 67 6.08 -0.12 -9.61
CA LEU A 67 6.15 -0.90 -10.84
C LEU A 67 5.31 -0.32 -12.00
N SER A 68 4.39 0.59 -11.70
CA SER A 68 3.56 1.24 -12.73
C SER A 68 4.31 2.27 -13.59
N GLY A 69 5.53 2.64 -13.21
CA GLY A 69 6.28 3.70 -13.86
C GLY A 69 5.85 5.12 -13.44
N ALA A 70 5.05 5.24 -12.37
CA ALA A 70 4.54 6.53 -11.92
C ALA A 70 5.63 7.52 -11.55
N PHE A 71 6.71 7.05 -10.94
CA PHE A 71 7.83 7.91 -10.54
C PHE A 71 8.65 8.39 -11.73
N ASP A 72 8.72 7.62 -12.81
CA ASP A 72 9.37 8.05 -14.05
C ASP A 72 8.52 9.09 -14.76
N LYS A 73 7.20 8.90 -14.77
CA LYS A 73 6.25 9.83 -15.40
C LYS A 73 6.10 11.13 -14.62
N TYR A 74 6.20 11.06 -13.31
CA TYR A 74 6.00 12.19 -12.39
C TYR A 74 7.22 12.35 -11.48
N PRO A 75 8.29 13.00 -11.97
CA PRO A 75 9.58 13.06 -11.28
C PRO A 75 9.57 13.84 -9.96
N HIS A 76 8.55 14.65 -9.71
CA HIS A 76 8.39 15.36 -8.43
C HIS A 76 7.40 14.66 -7.48
N LEU A 77 6.86 13.52 -7.90
CA LEU A 77 5.95 12.75 -7.06
C LEU A 77 6.70 12.19 -5.86
N GLN A 78 6.20 12.52 -4.67
CA GLN A 78 6.71 12.00 -3.41
C GLN A 78 5.62 11.17 -2.74
N VAL A 79 5.98 9.98 -2.29
CA VAL A 79 5.07 9.09 -1.57
C VAL A 79 5.68 8.75 -0.22
N ILE A 80 4.89 8.94 0.83
CA ILE A 80 5.25 8.54 2.19
C ILE A 80 4.51 7.25 2.50
N SER A 81 5.26 6.19 2.76
CA SER A 81 4.67 4.95 3.25
C SER A 81 4.42 5.07 4.74
N GLY A 82 3.17 4.89 5.17
CA GLY A 82 2.83 4.83 6.58
C GLY A 82 3.39 3.58 7.26
N HIS A 83 3.34 3.55 8.57
CA HIS A 83 3.65 2.38 9.39
C HIS A 83 4.99 1.68 9.07
N TRP A 84 6.09 2.46 9.03
CA TRP A 84 7.46 1.94 8.89
C TRP A 84 7.84 1.37 7.52
N GLY A 85 7.13 1.74 6.46
CA GLY A 85 7.47 1.32 5.09
C GLY A 85 6.98 -0.07 4.73
N GLU A 86 6.15 -0.70 5.56
CA GLU A 86 5.41 -1.92 5.26
C GLU A 86 6.31 -3.07 4.76
N MET A 87 7.44 -3.24 5.43
CA MET A 87 8.47 -4.26 5.15
C MET A 87 9.23 -4.09 3.82
N LEU A 88 8.85 -3.15 2.96
CA LEU A 88 9.54 -2.95 1.68
C LEU A 88 11.04 -2.70 1.81
N PRO A 89 11.54 -1.94 2.81
CA PRO A 89 12.98 -1.75 2.97
C PRO A 89 13.79 -3.04 3.08
N PHE A 90 13.21 -4.11 3.62
CA PHE A 90 13.87 -5.41 3.73
C PHE A 90 13.98 -6.16 2.39
N TRP A 91 13.19 -5.76 1.41
CA TRP A 91 13.07 -6.46 0.14
C TRP A 91 13.66 -5.68 -1.05
N LEU A 92 14.16 -4.47 -0.83
CA LEU A 92 14.63 -3.59 -1.91
C LEU A 92 15.66 -4.27 -2.82
N GLN A 93 16.60 -4.99 -2.25
CA GLN A 93 17.62 -5.70 -3.04
C GLN A 93 17.06 -6.81 -3.93
N ARG A 94 15.90 -7.33 -3.59
CA ARG A 94 15.22 -8.36 -4.41
C ARG A 94 14.35 -7.75 -5.49
N LEU A 95 13.99 -6.49 -5.33
CA LEU A 95 13.11 -5.76 -6.25
C LEU A 95 13.90 -5.07 -7.38
N ASP A 96 15.18 -4.85 -7.17
CA ASP A 96 16.09 -4.38 -8.18
C ASP A 96 16.42 -5.49 -9.18
#